data_8340b741723a92c11dbf28e394607c58
#
_entry.id   8340b741723a92c11dbf28e394607c58
#
_cell.length_a   1.000
_cell.length_b   1.000
_cell.length_c   1.000
_cell.angle_alpha   90.00
_cell.angle_beta   90.00
_cell.angle_gamma   90.00
#
_symmetry.space_group_name_H-M   'P 1'
#
loop_
_entity.id
_entity.type
_entity.pdbx_description
1 polymer ?
#
loop_
_entity_poly.entity_id
_entity_poly.type
_entity_poly.pdbx_seq_one_letter_code
_entity_poly.pdbx_strand_id
1 'polypeptide(L)'
;MTDGLGLGGAYGATLARIKGQGGRKAQLGMATLMWICHSERPLGAVELCHALAVEIGSPNLSPDNIPTIGTLLACCQGLVAVDKEASTVRLIHFTLQEYLRAHPELFSSAHSTMAEICLSYLNSQQVRALSISSSPSPQDTPFLEYCSLYWGTHAKRDLSVCARSLALKLFDSFNNHISIKILLEAQKLLAFHFINFAKFFVFNGLHCASIIGIDEIVAGLVEVGGCDINQRDCMGKTPLVWAALNGHEGVVKILLGCGDVNPNKPDEDDRTPLCWAACNGHEGVVKILLRCGDVNPNKPDESGRIPLWWAACIGHEGVVKILLGRDDADPDKPDESDKTPLWWAARNGREGVVKILLGRGDVDPDRPDKSGRIPLLWAARNGHEGVVKILLGCGDVDPDSPDKSDQTPLWWAARNGHEGVVKILLGRDDVDPNKPDAGGRTPLWWATENSHMGVIALLQAPPATHRTT
;
A
#
# COMPACT_ATOMS: atom_id res chain seq x y z
N MET A 1 -5.72 -15.92 54.31
CA MET A 1 -4.84 -16.62 53.36
C MET A 1 -5.62 -16.67 52.03
N THR A 2 -5.39 -15.70 51.18
CA THR A 2 -5.93 -15.68 49.83
C THR A 2 -4.95 -16.46 48.97
N ASP A 3 -5.31 -17.71 48.67
CA ASP A 3 -4.52 -18.60 47.85
C ASP A 3 -4.20 -17.96 46.50
N GLY A 4 -2.93 -17.99 46.14
CA GLY A 4 -2.31 -17.31 45.00
C GLY A 4 -2.72 -17.82 43.63
N LEU A 5 -3.99 -17.76 43.31
CA LEU A 5 -4.47 -17.80 41.94
C LEU A 5 -4.30 -16.37 41.40
N GLY A 6 -3.17 -16.10 40.78
CA GLY A 6 -2.97 -14.84 40.04
C GLY A 6 -4.14 -14.64 39.03
N LEU A 7 -4.27 -13.43 38.48
CA LEU A 7 -5.33 -13.07 37.50
C LEU A 7 -5.56 -14.16 36.43
N GLY A 8 -4.49 -14.86 36.01
CA GLY A 8 -4.58 -15.98 35.05
C GLY A 8 -5.41 -17.16 35.57
N GLY A 9 -5.30 -17.53 36.86
CA GLY A 9 -6.11 -18.56 37.45
C GLY A 9 -7.59 -18.21 37.54
N ALA A 10 -7.90 -16.92 37.81
CA ALA A 10 -9.27 -16.42 37.83
C ALA A 10 -9.91 -16.46 36.42
N TYR A 11 -9.14 -16.11 35.38
CA TYR A 11 -9.60 -16.20 34.00
C TYR A 11 -9.83 -17.66 33.59
N GLY A 12 -8.88 -18.56 33.89
CA GLY A 12 -9.03 -20.00 33.62
C GLY A 12 -10.28 -20.59 34.28
N ALA A 13 -10.53 -20.27 35.57
CA ALA A 13 -11.74 -20.69 36.26
C ALA A 13 -13.03 -20.15 35.61
N THR A 14 -13.02 -18.88 35.15
CA THR A 14 -14.19 -18.31 34.48
C THR A 14 -14.43 -18.94 33.10
N LEU A 15 -13.38 -19.18 32.33
CA LEU A 15 -13.47 -19.91 31.06
C LEU A 15 -13.99 -21.35 31.24
N ALA A 16 -13.55 -22.02 32.31
CA ALA A 16 -14.07 -23.34 32.67
C ALA A 16 -15.59 -23.27 32.96
N ARG A 17 -16.06 -22.22 33.69
CA ARG A 17 -17.49 -21.99 33.92
C ARG A 17 -18.25 -21.70 32.63
N ILE A 18 -17.69 -20.93 31.70
CA ILE A 18 -18.29 -20.67 30.38
C ILE A 18 -18.46 -22.01 29.63
N LYS A 19 -17.41 -22.82 29.55
CA LYS A 19 -17.45 -24.14 28.93
C LYS A 19 -18.41 -25.08 29.65
N GLY A 20 -18.53 -25.00 30.98
CA GLY A 20 -19.41 -25.79 31.82
C GLY A 20 -20.90 -25.44 31.69
N GLN A 21 -21.27 -24.30 31.05
CA GLN A 21 -22.70 -24.00 30.77
C GLN A 21 -23.35 -25.03 29.84
N GLY A 22 -22.55 -25.71 29.03
CA GLY A 22 -22.97 -26.71 28.07
C GLY A 22 -23.78 -26.15 26.88
N GLY A 23 -23.90 -26.97 25.84
CA GLY A 23 -24.73 -26.68 24.66
C GLY A 23 -24.44 -25.32 24.00
N ARG A 24 -25.51 -24.69 23.50
CA ARG A 24 -25.41 -23.40 22.75
C ARG A 24 -24.85 -22.25 23.58
N LYS A 25 -25.05 -22.23 24.91
CA LYS A 25 -24.52 -21.14 25.75
C LYS A 25 -22.99 -21.15 25.82
N ALA A 26 -22.39 -22.32 26.01
CA ALA A 26 -20.95 -22.49 26.03
C ALA A 26 -20.33 -22.11 24.67
N GLN A 27 -20.98 -22.56 23.58
CA GLN A 27 -20.54 -22.23 22.21
C GLN A 27 -20.60 -20.71 21.96
N LEU A 28 -21.70 -20.03 22.27
CA LEU A 28 -21.83 -18.59 22.13
C LEU A 28 -20.81 -17.82 22.97
N GLY A 29 -20.59 -18.22 24.24
CA GLY A 29 -19.61 -17.56 25.10
C GLY A 29 -18.18 -17.67 24.55
N MET A 30 -17.76 -18.88 24.17
CA MET A 30 -16.42 -19.11 23.60
C MET A 30 -16.24 -18.42 22.23
N ALA A 31 -17.25 -18.52 21.35
CA ALA A 31 -17.20 -17.86 20.05
C ALA A 31 -17.18 -16.32 20.17
N THR A 32 -17.92 -15.75 21.14
CA THR A 32 -17.86 -14.31 21.45
C THR A 32 -16.42 -13.87 21.82
N LEU A 33 -15.78 -14.61 22.72
CA LEU A 33 -14.40 -14.34 23.12
C LEU A 33 -13.43 -14.48 21.95
N MET A 34 -13.61 -15.51 21.12
CA MET A 34 -12.81 -15.71 19.90
C MET A 34 -12.90 -14.50 18.97
N TRP A 35 -14.12 -14.05 18.65
CA TRP A 35 -14.34 -12.90 17.78
C TRP A 35 -13.69 -11.63 18.33
N ILE A 36 -13.88 -11.31 19.62
CA ILE A 36 -13.30 -10.12 20.22
C ILE A 36 -11.77 -10.14 20.23
N CYS A 37 -11.16 -11.33 20.40
CA CYS A 37 -9.68 -11.48 20.44
C CYS A 37 -9.02 -11.43 19.08
N HIS A 38 -9.68 -11.93 18.04
CA HIS A 38 -9.06 -12.20 16.73
C HIS A 38 -9.61 -11.33 15.60
N SER A 39 -10.62 -10.50 15.84
CA SER A 39 -11.12 -9.57 14.82
C SER A 39 -10.11 -8.49 14.50
N GLU A 40 -10.07 -8.05 13.25
CA GLU A 40 -9.14 -7.04 12.72
C GLU A 40 -9.47 -5.60 13.19
N ARG A 41 -10.72 -5.39 13.60
CA ARG A 41 -11.19 -4.18 14.27
C ARG A 41 -12.24 -4.55 15.33
N PRO A 42 -12.49 -3.67 16.31
CA PRO A 42 -13.60 -3.86 17.23
C PRO A 42 -14.93 -4.01 16.46
N LEU A 43 -15.71 -5.02 16.84
CA LEU A 43 -17.01 -5.27 16.24
C LEU A 43 -18.09 -4.50 16.99
N GLY A 44 -19.04 -3.95 16.25
CA GLY A 44 -20.29 -3.44 16.79
C GLY A 44 -21.12 -4.56 17.41
N ALA A 45 -21.96 -4.22 18.39
CA ALA A 45 -22.80 -5.22 19.06
C ALA A 45 -23.69 -5.99 18.08
N VAL A 46 -24.26 -5.29 17.08
CA VAL A 46 -25.10 -5.90 16.05
C VAL A 46 -24.29 -6.74 15.07
N GLU A 47 -23.11 -6.28 14.67
CA GLU A 47 -22.19 -7.05 13.82
C GLU A 47 -21.85 -8.39 14.46
N LEU A 48 -21.46 -8.37 15.73
CA LEU A 48 -21.11 -9.59 16.48
C LEU A 48 -22.28 -10.55 16.61
N CYS A 49 -23.49 -10.05 16.86
CA CYS A 49 -24.70 -10.88 16.92
C CYS A 49 -24.95 -11.58 15.57
N HIS A 50 -24.78 -10.87 14.46
CA HIS A 50 -24.90 -11.45 13.12
C HIS A 50 -23.78 -12.46 12.82
N ALA A 51 -22.52 -12.15 13.16
CA ALA A 51 -21.41 -13.09 13.01
C ALA A 51 -21.66 -14.43 13.71
N LEU A 52 -22.24 -14.38 14.91
CA LEU A 52 -22.56 -15.57 15.73
C LEU A 52 -23.84 -16.31 15.30
N ALA A 53 -24.62 -15.74 14.40
CA ALA A 53 -25.82 -16.35 13.83
C ALA A 53 -25.55 -17.11 12.53
N VAL A 54 -24.38 -16.88 11.89
CA VAL A 54 -24.03 -17.54 10.62
C VAL A 54 -23.78 -19.02 10.84
N GLU A 55 -24.47 -19.86 10.10
CA GLU A 55 -24.18 -21.29 9.98
C GLU A 55 -23.32 -21.53 8.75
N ILE A 56 -22.13 -22.11 8.97
CA ILE A 56 -21.16 -22.34 7.90
C ILE A 56 -21.76 -23.20 6.79
N GLY A 57 -21.70 -22.68 5.54
CA GLY A 57 -22.24 -23.34 4.37
C GLY A 57 -23.74 -23.22 4.18
N SER A 58 -24.49 -22.64 5.12
CA SER A 58 -25.92 -22.39 4.96
C SER A 58 -26.16 -21.28 3.91
N PRO A 59 -27.15 -21.45 3.02
CA PRO A 59 -27.52 -20.42 2.04
C PRO A 59 -28.27 -19.25 2.64
N ASN A 60 -28.83 -19.39 3.86
CA ASN A 60 -29.66 -18.39 4.49
C ASN A 60 -29.21 -18.08 5.92
N LEU A 61 -29.26 -16.80 6.26
CA LEU A 61 -29.16 -16.35 7.64
C LEU A 61 -30.55 -16.41 8.26
N SER A 62 -30.77 -17.30 9.26
CA SER A 62 -32.03 -17.35 9.97
C SER A 62 -32.10 -16.23 11.00
N PRO A 63 -33.11 -15.33 10.94
CA PRO A 63 -33.31 -14.29 11.95
C PRO A 63 -33.46 -14.84 13.37
N ASP A 64 -34.06 -16.03 13.52
CA ASP A 64 -34.27 -16.69 14.82
C ASP A 64 -32.94 -17.14 15.47
N ASN A 65 -31.88 -17.26 14.70
CA ASN A 65 -30.55 -17.64 15.20
C ASN A 65 -29.75 -16.44 15.72
N ILE A 66 -30.21 -15.21 15.48
CA ILE A 66 -29.45 -14.01 15.89
C ILE A 66 -29.61 -13.84 17.42
N PRO A 67 -28.52 -14.03 18.19
CA PRO A 67 -28.57 -13.84 19.63
C PRO A 67 -28.71 -12.36 19.96
N THR A 68 -29.37 -12.05 21.07
CA THR A 68 -29.37 -10.68 21.60
C THR A 68 -28.01 -10.39 22.29
N ILE A 69 -27.60 -9.13 22.31
CA ILE A 69 -26.36 -8.73 23.02
C ILE A 69 -26.44 -9.10 24.52
N GLY A 70 -27.58 -9.01 25.14
CA GLY A 70 -27.79 -9.44 26.53
C GLY A 70 -27.54 -10.94 26.73
N THR A 71 -27.93 -11.77 25.77
CA THR A 71 -27.63 -13.22 25.76
C THR A 71 -26.10 -13.45 25.68
N LEU A 72 -25.39 -12.72 24.81
CA LEU A 72 -23.93 -12.84 24.66
C LEU A 72 -23.20 -12.47 25.95
N LEU A 73 -23.57 -11.33 26.56
CA LEU A 73 -22.98 -10.88 27.84
C LEU A 73 -23.21 -11.92 28.94
N ALA A 74 -24.42 -12.50 29.04
CA ALA A 74 -24.72 -13.53 30.02
C ALA A 74 -23.89 -14.81 29.79
N CYS A 75 -23.70 -15.23 28.51
CA CYS A 75 -22.85 -16.38 28.17
C CYS A 75 -21.37 -16.17 28.52
N CYS A 76 -20.88 -14.93 28.45
CA CYS A 76 -19.48 -14.58 28.73
C CYS A 76 -19.16 -14.40 30.21
N GLN A 77 -20.12 -14.58 31.13
CA GLN A 77 -19.91 -14.59 32.58
C GLN A 77 -19.11 -13.37 33.12
N GLY A 78 -19.38 -12.17 32.59
CA GLY A 78 -18.73 -10.93 33.01
C GLY A 78 -17.36 -10.67 32.39
N LEU A 79 -16.86 -11.48 31.45
CA LEU A 79 -15.57 -11.22 30.76
C LEU A 79 -15.67 -10.20 29.61
N VAL A 80 -16.89 -9.83 29.22
CA VAL A 80 -17.18 -8.95 28.07
C VAL A 80 -18.10 -7.81 28.49
N ALA A 81 -17.87 -6.64 27.94
CA ALA A 81 -18.70 -5.44 28.13
C ALA A 81 -18.99 -4.74 26.80
N VAL A 82 -20.07 -3.98 26.76
CA VAL A 82 -20.38 -3.11 25.62
C VAL A 82 -19.90 -1.69 25.97
N ASP A 83 -19.08 -1.14 25.11
CA ASP A 83 -18.76 0.28 25.14
C ASP A 83 -19.96 1.07 24.61
N LYS A 84 -20.55 1.88 25.47
CA LYS A 84 -21.79 2.61 25.12
C LYS A 84 -21.54 3.77 24.14
N GLU A 85 -20.36 4.37 24.19
CA GLU A 85 -20.01 5.49 23.32
C GLU A 85 -19.68 4.98 21.90
N ALA A 86 -18.84 3.95 21.80
CA ALA A 86 -18.45 3.36 20.53
C ALA A 86 -19.44 2.32 19.99
N SER A 87 -20.43 1.91 20.78
CA SER A 87 -21.36 0.80 20.46
C SER A 87 -20.68 -0.51 20.10
N THR A 88 -19.43 -0.71 20.59
CA THR A 88 -18.59 -1.88 20.29
C THR A 88 -18.54 -2.84 21.49
N VAL A 89 -18.23 -4.09 21.19
CA VAL A 89 -18.08 -5.14 22.21
C VAL A 89 -16.58 -5.32 22.51
N ARG A 90 -16.23 -5.34 23.80
CA ARG A 90 -14.82 -5.46 24.21
C ARG A 90 -14.65 -6.35 25.44
N LEU A 91 -13.44 -6.86 25.63
CA LEU A 91 -13.07 -7.51 26.89
C LEU A 91 -13.09 -6.51 28.04
N ILE A 92 -13.42 -6.97 29.25
CA ILE A 92 -13.48 -6.11 30.45
C ILE A 92 -12.12 -5.49 30.83
N HIS A 93 -11.01 -6.16 30.49
CA HIS A 93 -9.68 -5.70 30.82
C HIS A 93 -8.63 -6.22 29.79
N PHE A 94 -7.59 -5.43 29.54
CA PHE A 94 -6.52 -5.80 28.59
C PHE A 94 -5.73 -7.06 29.01
N THR A 95 -5.58 -7.32 30.33
CA THR A 95 -4.89 -8.53 30.83
C THR A 95 -5.61 -9.81 30.47
N LEU A 96 -6.93 -9.76 30.25
CA LEU A 96 -7.67 -10.90 29.72
C LEU A 96 -7.29 -11.15 28.23
N GLN A 97 -7.09 -10.11 27.46
CA GLN A 97 -6.60 -10.26 26.07
C GLN A 97 -5.19 -10.88 26.03
N GLU A 98 -4.30 -10.44 26.92
CA GLU A 98 -2.98 -11.01 27.06
C GLU A 98 -3.05 -12.50 27.46
N TYR A 99 -3.91 -12.81 28.43
CA TYR A 99 -4.14 -14.19 28.85
C TYR A 99 -4.63 -15.07 27.70
N LEU A 100 -5.63 -14.61 26.95
CA LEU A 100 -6.20 -15.38 25.83
C LEU A 100 -5.18 -15.55 24.68
N ARG A 101 -4.34 -14.55 24.43
CA ARG A 101 -3.24 -14.64 23.45
C ARG A 101 -2.13 -15.60 23.89
N ALA A 102 -1.88 -15.71 25.19
CA ALA A 102 -0.91 -16.66 25.73
C ALA A 102 -1.40 -18.12 25.72
N HIS A 103 -2.70 -18.36 25.45
CA HIS A 103 -3.33 -19.68 25.40
C HIS A 103 -3.97 -19.93 24.02
N PRO A 104 -3.15 -20.05 22.94
CA PRO A 104 -3.66 -20.21 21.58
C PRO A 104 -4.49 -21.49 21.39
N GLU A 105 -4.27 -22.50 22.23
CA GLU A 105 -5.05 -23.74 22.22
C GLU A 105 -6.54 -23.55 22.49
N LEU A 106 -6.95 -22.43 23.09
CA LEU A 106 -8.34 -22.08 23.31
C LEU A 106 -9.11 -21.84 22.02
N PHE A 107 -8.39 -21.36 20.98
CA PHE A 107 -8.92 -20.92 19.71
C PHE A 107 -8.02 -21.34 18.53
N SER A 108 -7.61 -22.61 18.51
CA SER A 108 -6.63 -23.15 17.55
C SER A 108 -7.01 -22.97 16.07
N SER A 109 -8.29 -22.82 15.76
CA SER A 109 -8.82 -22.60 14.39
C SER A 109 -9.60 -21.30 14.26
N ALA A 110 -9.26 -20.27 15.06
CA ALA A 110 -10.02 -19.02 15.08
C ALA A 110 -10.09 -18.37 13.69
N HIS A 111 -8.96 -18.21 13.01
CA HIS A 111 -8.92 -17.51 11.74
C HIS A 111 -9.61 -18.28 10.61
N SER A 112 -9.45 -19.61 10.52
CA SER A 112 -10.20 -20.41 9.54
C SER A 112 -11.70 -20.36 9.80
N THR A 113 -12.13 -20.49 11.06
CA THR A 113 -13.56 -20.37 11.43
C THR A 113 -14.13 -18.99 11.06
N MET A 114 -13.39 -17.90 11.35
CA MET A 114 -13.80 -16.54 11.02
C MET A 114 -13.90 -16.33 9.51
N ALA A 115 -12.94 -16.85 8.73
CA ALA A 115 -12.99 -16.82 7.28
C ALA A 115 -14.20 -17.58 6.73
N GLU A 116 -14.47 -18.77 7.25
CA GLU A 116 -15.63 -19.58 6.85
C GLU A 116 -16.96 -18.88 7.16
N ILE A 117 -17.10 -18.26 8.33
CA ILE A 117 -18.26 -17.49 8.72
C ILE A 117 -18.46 -16.29 7.78
N CYS A 118 -17.40 -15.50 7.54
CA CYS A 118 -17.48 -14.36 6.62
C CYS A 118 -17.86 -14.79 5.21
N LEU A 119 -17.23 -15.85 4.67
CA LEU A 119 -17.52 -16.36 3.33
C LEU A 119 -18.92 -16.96 3.24
N SER A 120 -19.42 -17.63 4.30
CA SER A 120 -20.79 -18.12 4.35
C SER A 120 -21.79 -16.96 4.33
N TYR A 121 -21.54 -15.90 5.09
CA TYR A 121 -22.34 -14.68 5.06
C TYR A 121 -22.39 -14.03 3.68
N LEU A 122 -21.23 -13.86 3.02
CA LEU A 122 -21.14 -13.31 1.66
C LEU A 122 -21.84 -14.20 0.61
N ASN A 123 -21.83 -15.52 0.80
CA ASN A 123 -22.52 -16.49 -0.05
C ASN A 123 -24.03 -16.62 0.24
N SER A 124 -24.56 -15.97 1.29
CA SER A 124 -25.99 -16.04 1.62
C SER A 124 -26.86 -15.42 0.52
N GLN A 125 -28.07 -15.94 0.34
CA GLN A 125 -29.01 -15.43 -0.67
C GLN A 125 -29.32 -13.95 -0.49
N GLN A 126 -29.41 -13.50 0.77
CA GLN A 126 -29.66 -12.10 1.11
C GLN A 126 -28.54 -11.18 0.58
N VAL A 127 -27.28 -11.54 0.76
CA VAL A 127 -26.14 -10.75 0.31
C VAL A 127 -25.93 -10.89 -1.20
N ARG A 128 -26.10 -12.08 -1.76
CA ARG A 128 -26.00 -12.32 -3.21
C ARG A 128 -27.07 -11.59 -4.03
N ALA A 129 -28.22 -11.29 -3.45
CA ALA A 129 -29.26 -10.47 -4.08
C ALA A 129 -28.86 -8.99 -4.19
N LEU A 130 -27.84 -8.54 -3.46
CA LEU A 130 -27.31 -7.17 -3.54
C LEU A 130 -26.31 -7.04 -4.70
N SER A 131 -26.50 -6.02 -5.50
CA SER A 131 -25.59 -5.69 -6.60
C SER A 131 -24.65 -4.54 -6.22
N ILE A 132 -23.63 -4.33 -7.02
CA ILE A 132 -22.69 -3.21 -6.85
C ILE A 132 -23.37 -1.83 -6.86
N SER A 133 -24.53 -1.71 -7.53
CA SER A 133 -25.35 -0.49 -7.52
C SER A 133 -26.24 -0.35 -6.28
N SER A 134 -26.33 -1.38 -5.47
CA SER A 134 -27.11 -1.34 -4.24
C SER A 134 -26.46 -0.41 -3.20
N SER A 135 -27.30 0.21 -2.39
CA SER A 135 -26.89 0.97 -1.21
C SER A 135 -27.59 0.36 0.01
N PRO A 136 -27.12 -0.83 0.47
CA PRO A 136 -27.75 -1.50 1.60
C PRO A 136 -27.62 -0.66 2.86
N SER A 137 -28.68 -0.62 3.67
CA SER A 137 -28.60 -0.01 4.99
C SER A 137 -27.64 -0.82 5.87
N PRO A 138 -26.79 -0.19 6.67
CA PRO A 138 -26.00 -0.88 7.69
C PRO A 138 -26.84 -1.69 8.69
N GLN A 139 -28.13 -1.36 8.81
CA GLN A 139 -29.07 -2.09 9.67
C GLN A 139 -29.53 -3.41 9.05
N ASP A 140 -29.65 -3.47 7.71
CA ASP A 140 -30.10 -4.67 7.01
C ASP A 140 -28.99 -5.71 6.82
N THR A 141 -27.73 -5.24 6.67
CA THR A 141 -26.56 -6.08 6.45
C THR A 141 -25.37 -5.65 7.33
N PRO A 142 -25.52 -5.65 8.65
CA PRO A 142 -24.53 -5.03 9.56
C PRO A 142 -23.15 -5.68 9.50
N PHE A 143 -23.07 -6.96 9.13
CA PHE A 143 -21.79 -7.70 9.08
C PHE A 143 -21.13 -7.71 7.68
N LEU A 144 -21.78 -7.09 6.67
CA LEU A 144 -21.33 -7.09 5.26
C LEU A 144 -19.96 -6.44 5.06
N GLU A 145 -19.74 -5.27 5.65
CA GLU A 145 -18.49 -4.54 5.53
C GLU A 145 -17.31 -5.33 6.10
N TYR A 146 -17.47 -5.83 7.33
CA TYR A 146 -16.43 -6.65 7.95
C TYR A 146 -16.09 -7.88 7.09
N CYS A 147 -17.10 -8.63 6.67
CA CYS A 147 -16.89 -9.79 5.82
C CYS A 147 -16.18 -9.44 4.52
N SER A 148 -16.60 -8.37 3.84
CA SER A 148 -16.01 -7.96 2.55
C SER A 148 -14.53 -7.60 2.65
N LEU A 149 -14.12 -6.96 3.77
CA LEU A 149 -12.75 -6.46 3.95
C LEU A 149 -11.80 -7.47 4.57
N TYR A 150 -12.27 -8.32 5.49
CA TYR A 150 -11.36 -9.04 6.38
C TYR A 150 -11.37 -10.57 6.24
N TRP A 151 -12.30 -11.17 5.49
CA TRP A 151 -12.29 -12.63 5.30
C TRP A 151 -10.95 -13.11 4.72
N GLY A 152 -10.38 -12.36 3.76
CA GLY A 152 -9.10 -12.68 3.14
C GLY A 152 -7.94 -12.58 4.11
N THR A 153 -7.96 -11.62 5.05
CA THR A 153 -6.94 -11.50 6.10
C THR A 153 -6.95 -12.70 7.04
N HIS A 154 -8.14 -13.16 7.41
CA HIS A 154 -8.28 -14.38 8.21
C HIS A 154 -7.83 -15.62 7.43
N ALA A 155 -8.26 -15.76 6.18
CA ALA A 155 -7.89 -16.89 5.33
C ALA A 155 -6.38 -16.97 5.06
N LYS A 156 -5.66 -15.83 4.96
CA LYS A 156 -4.19 -15.82 4.84
C LYS A 156 -3.47 -16.38 6.07
N ARG A 157 -4.06 -16.28 7.26
CA ARG A 157 -3.46 -16.81 8.49
C ARG A 157 -3.73 -18.29 8.66
N ASP A 158 -4.93 -18.75 8.24
CA ASP A 158 -5.34 -20.14 8.35
C ASP A 158 -6.44 -20.44 7.33
N LEU A 159 -6.06 -21.04 6.19
CA LEU A 159 -6.97 -21.38 5.11
C LEU A 159 -7.42 -22.84 5.22
N SER A 160 -8.65 -23.05 5.67
CA SER A 160 -9.26 -24.38 5.68
C SER A 160 -9.73 -24.79 4.26
N VAL A 161 -9.93 -26.09 4.07
CA VAL A 161 -10.52 -26.65 2.83
C VAL A 161 -11.95 -26.09 2.62
N CYS A 162 -12.70 -25.90 3.70
CA CYS A 162 -14.05 -25.34 3.66
C CYS A 162 -14.03 -23.87 3.22
N ALA A 163 -13.14 -23.03 3.82
CA ALA A 163 -12.98 -21.63 3.43
C ALA A 163 -12.56 -21.50 1.96
N ARG A 164 -11.61 -22.34 1.47
CA ARG A 164 -11.24 -22.39 0.05
C ARG A 164 -12.44 -22.68 -0.84
N SER A 165 -13.25 -23.70 -0.52
CA SER A 165 -14.45 -24.06 -1.29
C SER A 165 -15.49 -22.94 -1.31
N LEU A 166 -15.74 -22.29 -0.15
CA LEU A 166 -16.66 -21.16 -0.05
C LEU A 166 -16.18 -19.93 -0.83
N ALA A 167 -14.89 -19.66 -0.85
CA ALA A 167 -14.30 -18.57 -1.64
C ALA A 167 -14.43 -18.84 -3.15
N LEU A 168 -14.13 -20.05 -3.62
CA LEU A 168 -14.31 -20.42 -5.03
C LEU A 168 -15.77 -20.31 -5.44
N LYS A 169 -16.72 -20.76 -4.59
CA LYS A 169 -18.16 -20.60 -4.80
C LYS A 169 -18.59 -19.12 -4.86
N LEU A 170 -18.02 -18.25 -4.02
CA LEU A 170 -18.27 -16.81 -4.06
C LEU A 170 -17.80 -16.22 -5.39
N PHE A 171 -16.62 -16.60 -5.84
CA PHE A 171 -15.98 -16.04 -7.03
C PHE A 171 -16.54 -16.55 -8.37
N ASP A 172 -17.21 -17.69 -8.38
CA ASP A 172 -17.90 -18.23 -9.55
C ASP A 172 -18.99 -17.28 -10.12
N SER A 173 -19.61 -16.47 -9.26
CA SER A 173 -20.65 -15.51 -9.66
C SER A 173 -20.39 -14.10 -9.13
N PHE A 174 -19.13 -13.67 -9.14
CA PHE A 174 -18.69 -12.46 -8.43
C PHE A 174 -18.88 -11.15 -9.20
N ASN A 175 -19.09 -11.18 -10.50
CA ASN A 175 -19.03 -10.02 -11.41
C ASN A 175 -19.91 -8.81 -11.05
N ASN A 176 -20.91 -8.99 -10.20
CA ASN A 176 -21.82 -7.91 -9.74
C ASN A 176 -22.01 -7.91 -8.22
N HIS A 177 -21.14 -8.59 -7.47
CA HIS A 177 -21.30 -8.75 -6.03
C HIS A 177 -20.96 -7.45 -5.30
N ILE A 178 -21.77 -7.08 -4.31
CA ILE A 178 -21.62 -5.83 -3.54
C ILE A 178 -20.25 -5.68 -2.86
N SER A 179 -19.60 -6.79 -2.49
CA SER A 179 -18.24 -6.75 -1.89
C SER A 179 -17.18 -6.12 -2.78
N ILE A 180 -17.37 -6.10 -4.11
CA ILE A 180 -16.46 -5.42 -5.05
C ILE A 180 -16.41 -3.93 -4.71
N LYS A 181 -17.57 -3.30 -4.56
CA LYS A 181 -17.69 -1.88 -4.21
C LYS A 181 -16.97 -1.58 -2.89
N ILE A 182 -17.28 -2.36 -1.85
CA ILE A 182 -16.71 -2.19 -0.51
C ILE A 182 -15.18 -2.35 -0.54
N LEU A 183 -14.68 -3.38 -1.24
CA LEU A 183 -13.25 -3.63 -1.36
C LEU A 183 -12.51 -2.50 -2.08
N LEU A 184 -13.06 -1.99 -3.19
CA LEU A 184 -12.46 -0.92 -3.98
C LEU A 184 -12.53 0.43 -3.26
N GLU A 185 -13.60 0.72 -2.51
CA GLU A 185 -13.72 1.91 -1.66
C GLU A 185 -12.65 1.92 -0.56
N ALA A 186 -12.43 0.78 0.09
CA ALA A 186 -11.41 0.64 1.13
C ALA A 186 -9.99 0.84 0.61
N GLN A 187 -9.72 0.46 -0.64
CA GLN A 187 -8.44 0.68 -1.31
C GLN A 187 -8.24 2.15 -1.76
N LYS A 188 -9.16 3.06 -1.43
CA LYS A 188 -9.19 4.47 -1.89
C LYS A 188 -9.15 4.63 -3.42
N LEU A 189 -9.46 3.58 -4.15
CA LEU A 189 -9.44 3.55 -5.62
C LEU A 189 -10.70 4.22 -6.21
N LEU A 190 -11.77 4.34 -5.42
CA LEU A 190 -13.01 5.03 -5.79
C LEU A 190 -13.05 6.51 -5.37
N ALA A 191 -11.94 7.10 -4.91
CA ALA A 191 -11.87 8.54 -4.59
C ALA A 191 -12.12 9.46 -5.81
N PHE A 192 -12.11 8.91 -7.01
CA PHE A 192 -12.57 9.59 -8.23
C PHE A 192 -14.08 9.41 -8.37
N HIS A 193 -14.84 10.39 -7.93
CA HIS A 193 -16.31 10.47 -7.95
C HIS A 193 -16.98 10.34 -9.34
N PHE A 194 -16.26 9.90 -10.36
CA PHE A 194 -16.71 9.79 -11.74
C PHE A 194 -16.70 8.36 -12.31
N ILE A 195 -16.49 7.33 -11.47
CA ILE A 195 -16.49 5.97 -11.99
C ILE A 195 -17.94 5.56 -12.27
N ASN A 196 -18.27 5.46 -13.56
CA ASN A 196 -19.55 4.95 -14.01
C ASN A 196 -19.70 3.49 -13.61
N PHE A 197 -20.55 3.18 -12.63
CA PHE A 197 -20.78 1.82 -12.12
C PHE A 197 -21.15 0.81 -13.21
N ALA A 198 -21.68 1.26 -14.35
CA ALA A 198 -21.95 0.39 -15.50
C ALA A 198 -20.68 -0.29 -16.09
N LYS A 199 -19.47 0.24 -15.84
CA LYS A 199 -18.21 -0.37 -16.28
C LYS A 199 -17.71 -1.50 -15.37
N PHE A 200 -18.29 -1.67 -14.17
CA PHE A 200 -17.85 -2.72 -13.22
C PHE A 200 -18.21 -4.15 -13.61
N PHE A 201 -19.04 -4.34 -14.63
CA PHE A 201 -19.42 -5.69 -15.10
C PHE A 201 -18.24 -6.57 -15.58
N VAL A 202 -17.05 -6.01 -15.64
CA VAL A 202 -15.84 -6.69 -16.13
C VAL A 202 -14.91 -7.14 -14.98
N PHE A 203 -15.20 -6.74 -13.72
CA PHE A 203 -14.43 -7.16 -12.55
C PHE A 203 -14.86 -8.55 -12.10
N ASN A 204 -13.99 -9.54 -12.25
CA ASN A 204 -14.29 -10.93 -11.93
C ASN A 204 -13.64 -11.42 -10.63
N GLY A 205 -13.92 -12.67 -10.24
CA GLY A 205 -13.37 -13.28 -9.04
C GLY A 205 -11.84 -13.34 -9.02
N LEU A 206 -11.20 -13.48 -10.18
CA LEU A 206 -9.73 -13.54 -10.30
C LEU A 206 -9.08 -12.17 -9.96
N HIS A 207 -9.70 -11.05 -10.34
CA HIS A 207 -9.25 -9.73 -9.91
C HIS A 207 -9.30 -9.60 -8.39
N CYS A 208 -10.43 -9.98 -7.77
CA CYS A 208 -10.59 -9.92 -6.33
C CYS A 208 -9.59 -10.82 -5.60
N ALA A 209 -9.43 -12.06 -6.05
CA ALA A 209 -8.46 -13.00 -5.49
C ALA A 209 -7.02 -12.46 -5.58
N SER A 210 -6.70 -11.78 -6.71
CA SER A 210 -5.38 -11.15 -6.93
C SER A 210 -5.16 -9.91 -6.05
N ILE A 211 -6.20 -9.16 -5.73
CA ILE A 211 -6.14 -8.05 -4.74
C ILE A 211 -5.91 -8.61 -3.33
N ILE A 212 -6.66 -9.64 -2.97
CA ILE A 212 -6.57 -10.27 -1.64
C ILE A 212 -5.23 -11.00 -1.49
N GLY A 213 -4.74 -11.70 -2.52
CA GLY A 213 -3.43 -12.35 -2.54
C GLY A 213 -3.40 -13.67 -1.74
N ILE A 214 -4.31 -14.59 -2.03
CA ILE A 214 -4.30 -15.96 -1.49
C ILE A 214 -4.01 -16.92 -2.62
N ASP A 215 -2.81 -17.49 -2.60
CA ASP A 215 -2.24 -18.30 -3.68
C ASP A 215 -3.14 -19.50 -4.05
N GLU A 216 -3.63 -20.23 -3.04
CA GLU A 216 -4.44 -21.43 -3.23
C GLU A 216 -5.82 -21.12 -3.86
N ILE A 217 -6.35 -19.92 -3.64
CA ILE A 217 -7.62 -19.50 -4.25
C ILE A 217 -7.38 -19.09 -5.70
N VAL A 218 -6.32 -18.34 -5.99
CA VAL A 218 -5.96 -17.98 -7.36
C VAL A 218 -5.65 -19.24 -8.18
N ALA A 219 -4.88 -20.18 -7.64
CA ALA A 219 -4.61 -21.46 -8.29
C ALA A 219 -5.92 -22.22 -8.60
N GLY A 220 -6.83 -22.31 -7.63
CA GLY A 220 -8.11 -22.97 -7.84
C GLY A 220 -8.99 -22.30 -8.89
N LEU A 221 -9.00 -20.97 -8.99
CA LEU A 221 -9.75 -20.25 -10.04
C LEU A 221 -9.15 -20.47 -11.42
N VAL A 222 -7.83 -20.54 -11.52
CA VAL A 222 -7.12 -20.84 -12.77
C VAL A 222 -7.35 -22.29 -13.20
N GLU A 223 -7.31 -23.26 -12.27
CA GLU A 223 -7.55 -24.69 -12.53
C GLU A 223 -8.98 -24.96 -13.01
N VAL A 224 -9.99 -24.32 -12.43
CA VAL A 224 -11.39 -24.47 -12.84
C VAL A 224 -11.60 -23.94 -14.27
N GLY A 225 -10.83 -22.93 -14.67
CA GLY A 225 -10.97 -22.30 -15.99
C GLY A 225 -12.21 -21.40 -16.06
N GLY A 226 -12.50 -20.88 -17.25
CA GLY A 226 -13.69 -20.05 -17.49
C GLY A 226 -13.50 -18.56 -17.22
N CYS A 227 -12.42 -18.14 -16.57
CA CYS A 227 -12.05 -16.74 -16.42
C CYS A 227 -10.97 -16.36 -17.45
N ASP A 228 -11.16 -15.27 -18.19
CA ASP A 228 -10.07 -14.68 -18.99
C ASP A 228 -9.03 -14.12 -18.03
N ILE A 229 -7.85 -14.77 -17.99
CA ILE A 229 -6.72 -14.40 -17.10
C ILE A 229 -6.15 -13.02 -17.44
N ASN A 230 -6.37 -12.53 -18.64
CA ASN A 230 -5.98 -11.21 -19.13
C ASN A 230 -7.14 -10.21 -19.13
N GLN A 231 -8.28 -10.55 -18.53
CA GLN A 231 -9.43 -9.66 -18.45
C GLN A 231 -9.02 -8.32 -17.82
N ARG A 232 -9.40 -7.22 -18.45
CA ARG A 232 -9.22 -5.87 -17.90
C ARG A 232 -10.48 -5.46 -17.12
N ASP A 233 -10.30 -4.93 -15.94
CA ASP A 233 -11.38 -4.31 -15.18
C ASP A 233 -11.74 -2.90 -15.70
N CYS A 234 -12.59 -2.19 -14.96
CA CYS A 234 -13.04 -0.83 -15.32
C CYS A 234 -11.93 0.24 -15.32
N MET A 235 -10.76 -0.06 -14.76
CA MET A 235 -9.56 0.79 -14.77
C MET A 235 -8.49 0.24 -15.73
N GLY A 236 -8.85 -0.71 -16.57
CA GLY A 236 -7.93 -1.38 -17.49
C GLY A 236 -6.97 -2.36 -16.81
N LYS A 237 -7.07 -2.58 -15.48
CA LYS A 237 -6.16 -3.45 -14.74
C LYS A 237 -6.50 -4.92 -14.94
N THR A 238 -5.48 -5.73 -15.18
CA THR A 238 -5.59 -7.20 -15.20
C THR A 238 -5.39 -7.78 -13.80
N PRO A 239 -5.74 -9.05 -13.54
CA PRO A 239 -5.39 -9.74 -12.31
C PRO A 239 -3.90 -9.66 -11.96
N LEU A 240 -3.02 -9.76 -12.97
CA LEU A 240 -1.57 -9.62 -12.78
C LEU A 240 -1.17 -8.22 -12.33
N VAL A 241 -1.80 -7.16 -12.87
CA VAL A 241 -1.57 -5.78 -12.41
C VAL A 241 -1.96 -5.65 -10.95
N TRP A 242 -3.12 -6.19 -10.52
CA TRP A 242 -3.54 -6.15 -9.13
C TRP A 242 -2.60 -6.89 -8.19
N ALA A 243 -2.15 -8.08 -8.57
CA ALA A 243 -1.18 -8.85 -7.80
C ALA A 243 0.16 -8.10 -7.67
N ALA A 244 0.63 -7.47 -8.75
CA ALA A 244 1.87 -6.71 -8.79
C ALA A 244 1.78 -5.41 -7.95
N LEU A 245 0.65 -4.71 -8.02
CA LEU A 245 0.37 -3.49 -7.24
C LEU A 245 0.38 -3.76 -5.74
N ASN A 246 -0.15 -4.93 -5.32
CA ASN A 246 -0.25 -5.30 -3.90
C ASN A 246 0.94 -6.14 -3.39
N GLY A 247 1.91 -6.49 -4.23
CA GLY A 247 3.13 -7.20 -3.82
C GLY A 247 2.94 -8.71 -3.58
N HIS A 248 1.93 -9.33 -4.17
CA HIS A 248 1.60 -10.75 -3.97
C HIS A 248 2.44 -11.67 -4.86
N GLU A 249 3.67 -11.98 -4.41
CA GLU A 249 4.65 -12.78 -5.16
C GLU A 249 4.13 -14.15 -5.59
N GLY A 250 3.43 -14.87 -4.70
CA GLY A 250 2.89 -16.20 -5.01
C GLY A 250 1.84 -16.13 -6.12
N VAL A 251 0.89 -15.18 -6.01
CA VAL A 251 -0.11 -14.93 -7.05
C VAL A 251 0.54 -14.56 -8.37
N VAL A 252 1.54 -13.67 -8.36
CA VAL A 252 2.29 -13.29 -9.58
C VAL A 252 2.93 -14.52 -10.24
N LYS A 253 3.55 -15.41 -9.45
CA LYS A 253 4.14 -16.66 -9.96
C LYS A 253 3.10 -17.58 -10.60
N ILE A 254 1.94 -17.76 -9.92
CA ILE A 254 0.84 -18.61 -10.44
C ILE A 254 0.33 -18.06 -11.76
N LEU A 255 0.02 -16.74 -11.81
CA LEU A 255 -0.48 -16.12 -13.03
C LEU A 255 0.52 -16.22 -14.17
N LEU A 256 1.81 -15.92 -13.95
CA LEU A 256 2.86 -16.03 -14.96
C LEU A 256 3.15 -17.47 -15.40
N GLY A 257 2.82 -18.46 -14.55
CA GLY A 257 2.89 -19.88 -14.90
C GLY A 257 1.83 -20.32 -15.91
N CYS A 258 0.80 -19.50 -16.15
CA CYS A 258 -0.22 -19.76 -17.16
C CYS A 258 0.28 -19.24 -18.50
N GLY A 259 0.40 -20.12 -19.50
CA GLY A 259 1.01 -19.81 -20.81
C GLY A 259 0.36 -18.66 -21.60
N ASP A 260 -0.90 -18.31 -21.27
CA ASP A 260 -1.68 -17.29 -21.98
C ASP A 260 -1.58 -15.89 -21.33
N VAL A 261 -0.86 -15.74 -20.21
CA VAL A 261 -0.74 -14.44 -19.53
C VAL A 261 0.18 -13.49 -20.28
N ASN A 262 -0.31 -12.27 -20.53
CA ASN A 262 0.52 -11.21 -21.08
C ASN A 262 1.15 -10.38 -19.93
N PRO A 263 2.46 -10.54 -19.62
CA PRO A 263 3.11 -9.87 -18.50
C PRO A 263 3.31 -8.37 -18.72
N ASN A 264 3.12 -7.87 -19.95
CA ASN A 264 3.25 -6.46 -20.31
C ASN A 264 1.89 -5.78 -20.57
N LYS A 265 0.75 -6.45 -20.30
CA LYS A 265 -0.56 -5.86 -20.57
C LYS A 265 -0.81 -4.68 -19.65
N PRO A 266 -0.93 -3.44 -20.21
CA PRO A 266 -1.03 -2.24 -19.40
C PRO A 266 -2.47 -1.96 -18.96
N ASP A 267 -2.62 -1.08 -17.97
CA ASP A 267 -3.89 -0.46 -17.57
C ASP A 267 -4.28 0.71 -18.49
N GLU A 268 -5.29 1.52 -18.10
CA GLU A 268 -5.78 2.67 -18.89
C GLU A 268 -4.75 3.82 -18.99
N ASP A 269 -3.81 3.92 -18.04
CA ASP A 269 -2.72 4.91 -18.05
C ASP A 269 -1.42 4.35 -18.71
N ASP A 270 -1.50 3.27 -19.47
CA ASP A 270 -0.39 2.51 -20.06
C ASP A 270 0.63 1.95 -19.03
N ARG A 271 0.27 1.85 -17.75
CA ARG A 271 1.12 1.29 -16.71
C ARG A 271 1.10 -0.23 -16.74
N THR A 272 2.26 -0.85 -16.88
CA THR A 272 2.44 -2.30 -16.83
C THR A 272 2.44 -2.84 -15.38
N PRO A 273 2.29 -4.17 -15.19
CA PRO A 273 2.52 -4.79 -13.88
C PRO A 273 3.86 -4.41 -13.26
N LEU A 274 4.93 -4.30 -14.07
CA LEU A 274 6.27 -3.89 -13.61
C LEU A 274 6.28 -2.43 -13.12
N CYS A 275 5.57 -1.51 -13.81
CA CYS A 275 5.44 -0.11 -13.33
C CYS A 275 4.78 -0.05 -11.95
N TRP A 276 3.71 -0.81 -11.75
CA TRP A 276 3.01 -0.85 -10.46
C TRP A 276 3.84 -1.46 -9.34
N ALA A 277 4.54 -2.58 -9.61
CA ALA A 277 5.45 -3.18 -8.64
C ALA A 277 6.61 -2.23 -8.27
N ALA A 278 7.16 -1.52 -9.25
CA ALA A 278 8.23 -0.54 -9.04
C ALA A 278 7.76 0.70 -8.26
N CYS A 279 6.56 1.20 -8.56
CA CYS A 279 5.92 2.33 -7.87
C CYS A 279 5.69 2.04 -6.38
N ASN A 280 5.34 0.79 -6.04
CA ASN A 280 5.03 0.40 -4.66
C ASN A 280 6.21 -0.27 -3.91
N GLY A 281 7.38 -0.39 -4.54
CA GLY A 281 8.58 -0.91 -3.89
C GLY A 281 8.61 -2.43 -3.70
N HIS A 282 7.83 -3.19 -4.46
CA HIS A 282 7.72 -4.64 -4.33
C HIS A 282 8.86 -5.39 -5.01
N GLU A 283 10.03 -5.42 -4.37
CA GLU A 283 11.27 -6.01 -4.91
C GLU A 283 11.11 -7.45 -5.38
N GLY A 284 10.41 -8.29 -4.61
CA GLY A 284 10.20 -9.70 -4.97
C GLY A 284 9.38 -9.85 -6.25
N VAL A 285 8.29 -9.07 -6.39
CA VAL A 285 7.48 -9.03 -7.61
C VAL A 285 8.30 -8.52 -8.80
N VAL A 286 9.07 -7.44 -8.62
CA VAL A 286 9.97 -6.92 -9.67
C VAL A 286 10.95 -8.00 -10.15
N LYS A 287 11.59 -8.73 -9.22
CA LYS A 287 12.49 -9.86 -9.56
C LYS A 287 11.78 -10.96 -10.34
N ILE A 288 10.54 -11.30 -9.96
CA ILE A 288 9.76 -12.36 -10.63
C ILE A 288 9.40 -11.92 -12.04
N LEU A 289 8.87 -10.70 -12.21
CA LEU A 289 8.49 -10.16 -13.53
C LEU A 289 9.71 -10.09 -14.47
N LEU A 290 10.85 -9.59 -14.00
CA LEU A 290 12.06 -9.45 -14.82
C LEU A 290 12.72 -10.79 -15.21
N ARG A 291 12.36 -11.90 -14.57
CA ARG A 291 12.79 -13.25 -15.00
C ARG A 291 12.01 -13.73 -16.22
N CYS A 292 10.85 -13.16 -16.51
CA CYS A 292 10.13 -13.42 -17.76
C CYS A 292 10.84 -12.67 -18.88
N GLY A 293 11.36 -13.40 -19.87
CA GLY A 293 12.14 -12.83 -20.99
C GLY A 293 11.40 -11.77 -21.81
N ASP A 294 10.06 -11.84 -21.81
CA ASP A 294 9.20 -10.93 -22.58
C ASP A 294 8.91 -9.60 -21.86
N VAL A 295 9.32 -9.43 -20.59
CA VAL A 295 9.04 -8.20 -19.85
C VAL A 295 10.02 -7.09 -20.25
N ASN A 296 9.46 -5.99 -20.77
CA ASN A 296 10.24 -4.80 -21.14
C ASN A 296 10.44 -3.87 -19.92
N PRO A 297 11.68 -3.73 -19.38
CA PRO A 297 11.97 -2.88 -18.23
C PRO A 297 11.83 -1.38 -18.53
N ASN A 298 11.81 -1.00 -19.81
CA ASN A 298 11.76 0.40 -20.25
C ASN A 298 10.42 0.77 -20.89
N LYS A 299 9.37 -0.05 -20.72
CA LYS A 299 8.05 0.30 -21.26
C LYS A 299 7.49 1.51 -20.54
N PRO A 300 7.25 2.64 -21.25
CA PRO A 300 6.72 3.85 -20.63
C PRO A 300 5.21 3.76 -20.41
N ASP A 301 4.70 4.52 -19.44
CA ASP A 301 3.29 4.86 -19.32
C ASP A 301 2.91 6.04 -20.25
N GLU A 302 1.64 6.49 -20.22
CA GLU A 302 1.14 7.62 -21.03
C GLU A 302 1.96 8.92 -20.90
N SER A 303 2.66 9.12 -19.78
CA SER A 303 3.51 10.29 -19.53
C SER A 303 4.99 10.06 -19.82
N GLY A 304 5.34 8.97 -20.49
CA GLY A 304 6.72 8.60 -20.79
C GLY A 304 7.49 8.00 -19.62
N ARG A 305 6.85 7.73 -18.47
CA ARG A 305 7.50 7.29 -17.24
C ARG A 305 7.70 5.78 -17.24
N ILE A 306 8.95 5.34 -17.15
CA ILE A 306 9.34 3.93 -17.08
C ILE A 306 9.30 3.41 -15.63
N PRO A 307 9.37 2.07 -15.38
CA PRO A 307 9.43 1.52 -14.03
C PRO A 307 10.54 2.12 -13.15
N LEU A 308 11.73 2.37 -13.72
CA LEU A 308 12.85 3.00 -13.02
C LEU A 308 12.53 4.44 -12.58
N TRP A 309 11.80 5.19 -13.40
CA TRP A 309 11.33 6.54 -13.04
C TRP A 309 10.48 6.50 -11.76
N TRP A 310 9.52 5.57 -11.68
CA TRP A 310 8.65 5.43 -10.52
C TRP A 310 9.42 5.07 -9.26
N ALA A 311 10.32 4.07 -9.34
CA ALA A 311 11.14 3.66 -8.21
C ALA A 311 12.07 4.78 -7.73
N ALA A 312 12.69 5.53 -8.66
CA ALA A 312 13.59 6.64 -8.36
C ALA A 312 12.87 7.84 -7.73
N CYS A 313 11.71 8.22 -8.26
CA CYS A 313 10.89 9.33 -7.76
C CYS A 313 10.44 9.10 -6.30
N ILE A 314 10.04 7.88 -5.97
CA ILE A 314 9.54 7.54 -4.64
C ILE A 314 10.68 7.23 -3.67
N GLY A 315 11.78 6.63 -4.16
CA GLY A 315 12.97 6.33 -3.36
C GLY A 315 13.14 4.85 -3.03
N HIS A 316 12.62 3.95 -3.85
CA HIS A 316 12.72 2.50 -3.66
C HIS A 316 14.09 1.97 -4.12
N GLU A 317 15.12 2.14 -3.29
CA GLU A 317 16.52 1.79 -3.61
C GLU A 317 16.72 0.34 -4.05
N GLY A 318 16.05 -0.61 -3.39
CA GLY A 318 16.15 -2.02 -3.74
C GLY A 318 15.60 -2.31 -5.14
N VAL A 319 14.45 -1.71 -5.50
CA VAL A 319 13.87 -1.81 -6.84
C VAL A 319 14.78 -1.16 -7.88
N VAL A 320 15.35 0.03 -7.59
CA VAL A 320 16.31 0.71 -8.47
C VAL A 320 17.49 -0.20 -8.75
N LYS A 321 18.10 -0.82 -7.72
CA LYS A 321 19.22 -1.78 -7.90
C LYS A 321 18.84 -2.97 -8.77
N ILE A 322 17.64 -3.53 -8.58
CA ILE A 322 17.19 -4.69 -9.36
C ILE A 322 16.99 -4.31 -10.83
N LEU A 323 16.33 -3.17 -11.11
CA LEU A 323 16.10 -2.70 -12.47
C LEU A 323 17.44 -2.41 -13.19
N LEU A 324 18.35 -1.69 -12.54
CA LEU A 324 19.68 -1.37 -13.07
C LEU A 324 20.62 -2.58 -13.18
N GLY A 325 20.30 -3.69 -12.56
CA GLY A 325 21.00 -4.96 -12.72
C GLY A 325 20.75 -5.66 -14.07
N ARG A 326 19.86 -5.10 -14.90
CA ARG A 326 19.63 -5.58 -16.26
C ARG A 326 20.43 -4.75 -17.26
N ASP A 327 21.03 -5.43 -18.22
CA ASP A 327 21.85 -4.77 -19.29
C ASP A 327 20.97 -3.95 -20.26
N ASP A 328 19.68 -4.31 -20.41
CA ASP A 328 18.73 -3.62 -21.27
C ASP A 328 17.96 -2.48 -20.59
N ALA A 329 18.23 -2.19 -19.30
CA ALA A 329 17.64 -1.05 -18.61
C ALA A 329 18.30 0.26 -19.04
N ASP A 330 17.48 1.25 -19.40
CA ASP A 330 17.94 2.60 -19.76
C ASP A 330 17.83 3.51 -18.51
N PRO A 331 18.97 3.85 -17.86
CA PRO A 331 18.95 4.62 -16.62
C PRO A 331 18.62 6.10 -16.84
N ASP A 332 18.81 6.61 -18.06
CA ASP A 332 18.61 8.01 -18.42
C ASP A 332 17.38 8.26 -19.29
N LYS A 333 16.51 7.25 -19.46
CA LYS A 333 15.30 7.42 -20.26
C LYS A 333 14.40 8.51 -19.66
N PRO A 334 14.16 9.61 -20.39
CA PRO A 334 13.40 10.73 -19.88
C PRO A 334 11.89 10.49 -20.00
N ASP A 335 11.11 11.18 -19.17
CA ASP A 335 9.67 11.35 -19.35
C ASP A 335 9.35 12.36 -20.47
N GLU A 336 8.06 12.59 -20.76
CA GLU A 336 7.63 13.54 -21.80
C GLU A 336 8.08 15.00 -21.56
N SER A 337 8.59 15.33 -20.38
CA SER A 337 9.12 16.65 -20.01
C SER A 337 10.65 16.70 -20.00
N ASP A 338 11.31 15.70 -20.61
CA ASP A 338 12.76 15.47 -20.63
C ASP A 338 13.41 15.28 -19.25
N LYS A 339 12.63 14.82 -18.24
CA LYS A 339 13.10 14.58 -16.88
C LYS A 339 13.51 13.13 -16.70
N THR A 340 14.78 12.90 -16.33
CA THR A 340 15.35 11.57 -16.08
C THR A 340 14.94 11.02 -14.70
N PRO A 341 15.16 9.72 -14.44
CA PRO A 341 15.04 9.16 -13.09
C PRO A 341 15.93 9.89 -12.06
N LEU A 342 17.16 10.28 -12.45
CA LEU A 342 18.06 11.05 -11.58
C LEU A 342 17.50 12.44 -11.26
N TRP A 343 16.91 13.13 -12.25
CA TRP A 343 16.27 14.43 -12.04
C TRP A 343 15.17 14.35 -10.96
N TRP A 344 14.32 13.31 -11.00
CA TRP A 344 13.26 13.13 -10.02
C TRP A 344 13.77 12.70 -8.65
N ALA A 345 14.78 11.83 -8.61
CA ALA A 345 15.45 11.44 -7.36
C ALA A 345 16.06 12.67 -6.66
N ALA A 346 16.75 13.52 -7.42
CA ALA A 346 17.37 14.75 -6.93
C ALA A 346 16.32 15.75 -6.42
N ARG A 347 15.25 15.97 -7.19
CA ARG A 347 14.14 16.86 -6.80
C ARG A 347 13.47 16.42 -5.49
N ASN A 348 13.35 15.11 -5.26
CA ASN A 348 12.66 14.55 -4.11
C ASN A 348 13.60 14.17 -2.95
N GLY A 349 14.88 14.50 -3.04
CA GLY A 349 15.85 14.27 -1.97
C GLY A 349 16.19 12.78 -1.73
N ARG A 350 16.14 11.94 -2.75
CA ARG A 350 16.35 10.49 -2.64
C ARG A 350 17.84 10.15 -2.70
N GLU A 351 18.60 10.50 -1.65
CA GLU A 351 20.06 10.37 -1.60
C GLU A 351 20.59 8.99 -1.99
N GLY A 352 19.97 7.92 -1.45
CA GLY A 352 20.39 6.56 -1.74
C GLY A 352 20.20 6.19 -3.21
N VAL A 353 19.07 6.61 -3.81
CA VAL A 353 18.81 6.42 -5.24
C VAL A 353 19.78 7.22 -6.10
N VAL A 354 20.05 8.49 -5.75
CA VAL A 354 21.04 9.33 -6.45
C VAL A 354 22.41 8.66 -6.45
N LYS A 355 22.87 8.13 -5.30
CA LYS A 355 24.15 7.38 -5.22
C LYS A 355 24.16 6.14 -6.12
N ILE A 356 23.04 5.39 -6.15
CA ILE A 356 22.95 4.17 -6.97
C ILE A 356 23.00 4.51 -8.46
N LEU A 357 22.26 5.53 -8.91
CA LEU A 357 22.23 5.97 -10.30
C LEU A 357 23.62 6.48 -10.74
N LEU A 358 24.24 7.37 -9.98
CA LEU A 358 25.57 7.93 -10.27
C LEU A 358 26.71 6.90 -10.14
N GLY A 359 26.48 5.79 -9.44
CA GLY A 359 27.39 4.65 -9.40
C GLY A 359 27.52 3.91 -10.74
N ARG A 360 26.64 4.21 -11.70
CA ARG A 360 26.74 3.75 -13.09
C ARG A 360 27.45 4.81 -13.93
N GLY A 361 28.41 4.41 -14.72
CA GLY A 361 29.16 5.34 -15.58
C GLY A 361 28.40 5.80 -16.84
N ASP A 362 27.18 5.33 -17.04
CA ASP A 362 26.33 5.63 -18.20
C ASP A 362 25.17 6.61 -17.87
N VAL A 363 25.15 7.20 -16.67
CA VAL A 363 24.16 8.20 -16.25
C VAL A 363 24.74 9.61 -16.39
N ASP A 364 24.04 10.47 -17.13
CA ASP A 364 24.40 11.89 -17.25
C ASP A 364 23.89 12.70 -16.04
N PRO A 365 24.78 13.17 -15.16
CA PRO A 365 24.39 13.90 -13.95
C PRO A 365 23.84 15.30 -14.22
N ASP A 366 24.14 15.89 -15.38
CA ASP A 366 23.79 17.27 -15.76
C ASP A 366 22.70 17.35 -16.84
N ARG A 367 22.08 16.23 -17.20
CA ARG A 367 21.04 16.21 -18.22
C ARG A 367 19.88 17.15 -17.87
N PRO A 368 19.61 18.19 -18.69
CA PRO A 368 18.60 19.19 -18.37
C PRO A 368 17.18 18.75 -18.78
N ASP A 369 16.16 19.26 -18.08
CA ASP A 369 14.76 19.19 -18.51
C ASP A 369 14.47 20.21 -19.64
N LYS A 370 13.24 20.20 -20.15
CA LYS A 370 12.79 21.17 -21.20
C LYS A 370 12.99 22.65 -20.86
N SER A 371 13.17 22.98 -19.59
CA SER A 371 13.44 24.34 -19.09
C SER A 371 14.91 24.62 -18.83
N GLY A 372 15.81 23.72 -19.19
CA GLY A 372 17.25 23.81 -18.93
C GLY A 372 17.66 23.48 -17.51
N ARG A 373 16.78 22.90 -16.70
CA ARG A 373 17.04 22.66 -15.28
C ARG A 373 17.63 21.27 -15.05
N ILE A 374 18.85 21.25 -14.54
CA ILE A 374 19.60 20.05 -14.19
C ILE A 374 19.18 19.49 -12.82
N PRO A 375 19.53 18.23 -12.48
CA PRO A 375 19.25 17.62 -11.17
C PRO A 375 19.74 18.44 -9.98
N LEU A 376 20.95 19.02 -10.06
CA LEU A 376 21.54 19.86 -9.00
C LEU A 376 20.69 21.09 -8.70
N LEU A 377 20.14 21.75 -9.73
CA LEU A 377 19.27 22.91 -9.55
C LEU A 377 18.04 22.58 -8.71
N TRP A 378 17.42 21.44 -8.95
CA TRP A 378 16.24 21.01 -8.19
C TRP A 378 16.57 20.57 -6.77
N ALA A 379 17.69 19.90 -6.56
CA ALA A 379 18.18 19.58 -5.22
C ALA A 379 18.44 20.86 -4.42
N ALA A 380 19.07 21.86 -5.05
CA ALA A 380 19.33 23.17 -4.43
C ALA A 380 18.04 23.94 -4.13
N ARG A 381 17.10 23.97 -5.09
CA ARG A 381 15.80 24.63 -4.94
C ARG A 381 14.97 24.08 -3.77
N ASN A 382 15.06 22.76 -3.52
CA ASN A 382 14.28 22.08 -2.49
C ASN A 382 15.07 21.86 -1.18
N GLY A 383 16.29 22.33 -1.07
CA GLY A 383 17.07 22.27 0.16
C GLY A 383 17.68 20.90 0.48
N HIS A 384 17.86 20.03 -0.50
CA HIS A 384 18.37 18.66 -0.30
C HIS A 384 19.90 18.63 -0.22
N GLU A 385 20.45 19.03 0.94
CA GLU A 385 21.90 19.15 1.16
C GLU A 385 22.68 17.88 0.82
N GLY A 386 22.18 16.71 1.22
CA GLY A 386 22.83 15.44 0.97
C GLY A 386 22.93 15.13 -0.52
N VAL A 387 21.85 15.38 -1.28
CA VAL A 387 21.84 15.22 -2.75
C VAL A 387 22.80 16.23 -3.42
N VAL A 388 22.79 17.49 -2.97
CA VAL A 388 23.71 18.52 -3.47
C VAL A 388 25.17 18.08 -3.29
N LYS A 389 25.54 17.58 -2.11
CA LYS A 389 26.91 17.06 -1.84
C LYS A 389 27.28 15.90 -2.76
N ILE A 390 26.32 14.97 -2.99
CA ILE A 390 26.56 13.80 -3.83
C ILE A 390 26.80 14.23 -5.29
N LEU A 391 25.92 15.09 -5.83
CA LEU A 391 26.03 15.59 -7.21
C LEU A 391 27.34 16.39 -7.43
N LEU A 392 27.68 17.31 -6.51
CA LEU A 392 28.93 18.08 -6.57
C LEU A 392 30.17 17.22 -6.36
N GLY A 393 30.05 16.01 -5.86
CA GLY A 393 31.13 15.02 -5.79
C GLY A 393 31.41 14.34 -7.13
N CYS A 394 30.53 14.47 -8.12
CA CYS A 394 30.76 14.05 -9.50
C CYS A 394 31.53 15.16 -10.22
N GLY A 395 32.71 14.84 -10.76
CA GLY A 395 33.58 15.83 -11.42
C GLY A 395 32.96 16.50 -12.65
N ASP A 396 31.91 15.90 -13.21
CA ASP A 396 31.26 16.33 -14.46
C ASP A 396 30.10 17.30 -14.24
N VAL A 397 29.73 17.62 -12.97
CA VAL A 397 28.60 18.50 -12.66
C VAL A 397 29.02 19.95 -12.57
N ASP A 398 28.47 20.83 -13.42
CA ASP A 398 28.65 22.28 -13.35
C ASP A 398 27.80 22.90 -12.24
N PRO A 399 28.40 23.38 -11.12
CA PRO A 399 27.65 23.94 -10.00
C PRO A 399 26.96 25.26 -10.32
N ASP A 400 27.36 25.94 -11.39
CA ASP A 400 26.85 27.24 -11.82
C ASP A 400 25.97 27.15 -13.09
N SER A 401 25.62 25.94 -13.53
CA SER A 401 24.75 25.71 -14.69
C SER A 401 23.41 26.40 -14.53
N PRO A 402 23.04 27.37 -15.38
CA PRO A 402 21.80 28.11 -15.27
C PRO A 402 20.67 27.40 -15.99
N ASP A 403 19.42 27.68 -15.58
CA ASP A 403 18.22 27.34 -16.37
C ASP A 403 18.01 28.37 -17.50
N LYS A 404 16.95 28.20 -18.31
CA LYS A 404 16.61 29.13 -19.42
C LYS A 404 16.27 30.58 -18.99
N SER A 405 16.24 30.86 -17.69
CA SER A 405 16.02 32.18 -17.10
C SER A 405 17.26 32.71 -16.38
N ASP A 406 18.45 32.13 -16.68
CA ASP A 406 19.75 32.42 -16.07
C ASP A 406 19.76 32.17 -14.54
N GLN A 407 18.86 31.34 -14.01
CA GLN A 407 18.75 31.02 -12.58
C GLN A 407 19.66 29.84 -12.24
N THR A 408 20.69 30.08 -11.42
CA THR A 408 21.66 29.04 -10.98
C THR A 408 21.16 28.24 -9.79
N PRO A 409 21.79 27.10 -9.44
CA PRO A 409 21.50 26.40 -8.18
C PRO A 409 21.59 27.28 -6.93
N LEU A 410 22.65 28.17 -6.87
CA LEU A 410 22.82 29.12 -5.77
C LEU A 410 21.68 30.16 -5.72
N TRP A 411 21.23 30.64 -6.88
CA TRP A 411 20.11 31.55 -6.99
C TRP A 411 18.83 30.95 -6.36
N TRP A 412 18.53 29.70 -6.71
CA TRP A 412 17.34 28.99 -6.18
C TRP A 412 17.45 28.71 -4.68
N ALA A 413 18.63 28.27 -4.20
CA ALA A 413 18.85 28.05 -2.78
C ALA A 413 18.71 29.34 -1.97
N ALA A 414 19.25 30.45 -2.49
CA ALA A 414 19.17 31.76 -1.84
C ALA A 414 17.73 32.30 -1.77
N ARG A 415 17.00 32.18 -2.89
CA ARG A 415 15.60 32.60 -2.96
C ARG A 415 14.68 31.85 -1.99
N ASN A 416 14.96 30.57 -1.75
CA ASN A 416 14.15 29.71 -0.92
C ASN A 416 14.67 29.59 0.52
N GLY A 417 15.77 30.28 0.89
CA GLY A 417 16.29 30.32 2.25
C GLY A 417 17.03 29.05 2.70
N HIS A 418 17.58 28.25 1.80
CA HIS A 418 18.27 27.01 2.12
C HIS A 418 19.73 27.25 2.51
N GLU A 419 19.96 27.71 3.77
CA GLU A 419 21.28 28.08 4.30
C GLU A 419 22.34 26.99 4.12
N GLY A 420 22.00 25.72 4.41
CA GLY A 420 22.93 24.62 4.29
C GLY A 420 23.40 24.39 2.84
N VAL A 421 22.47 24.48 1.88
CA VAL A 421 22.79 24.38 0.44
C VAL A 421 23.66 25.57 -0.01
N VAL A 422 23.27 26.80 0.40
CA VAL A 422 24.06 28.02 0.12
C VAL A 422 25.50 27.86 0.62
N LYS A 423 25.66 27.37 1.86
CA LYS A 423 26.99 27.14 2.45
C LYS A 423 27.80 26.10 1.68
N ILE A 424 27.17 25.03 1.18
CA ILE A 424 27.82 23.99 0.40
C ILE A 424 28.33 24.58 -0.94
N LEU A 425 27.46 25.33 -1.65
CA LEU A 425 27.78 25.92 -2.94
C LEU A 425 28.88 27.01 -2.81
N LEU A 426 28.80 27.91 -1.81
CA LEU A 426 29.80 28.92 -1.55
C LEU A 426 31.16 28.34 -1.06
N GLY A 427 31.19 27.09 -0.67
CA GLY A 427 32.42 26.38 -0.34
C GLY A 427 33.24 25.93 -1.57
N ARG A 428 32.78 26.22 -2.79
CA ARG A 428 33.44 25.87 -4.06
C ARG A 428 33.95 27.10 -4.74
N ASP A 429 35.15 27.00 -5.32
CA ASP A 429 35.79 28.10 -6.02
C ASP A 429 35.22 28.36 -7.43
N ASP A 430 34.45 27.39 -7.98
CA ASP A 430 33.86 27.43 -9.32
C ASP A 430 32.36 27.93 -9.29
N VAL A 431 31.89 28.49 -8.17
CA VAL A 431 30.57 29.10 -8.03
C VAL A 431 30.67 30.62 -7.97
N ASP A 432 29.98 31.32 -8.87
CA ASP A 432 29.86 32.78 -8.81
C ASP A 432 28.70 33.22 -7.92
N PRO A 433 28.95 33.78 -6.72
CA PRO A 433 27.91 34.20 -5.80
C PRO A 433 27.10 35.41 -6.31
N ASN A 434 27.55 36.10 -7.33
CA ASN A 434 26.93 37.32 -7.85
C ASN A 434 26.25 37.12 -9.21
N LYS A 435 26.25 35.90 -9.77
CA LYS A 435 25.65 35.61 -11.07
C LYS A 435 24.18 36.00 -11.11
N PRO A 436 23.78 36.97 -11.95
CA PRO A 436 22.39 37.45 -11.96
C PRO A 436 21.48 36.56 -12.79
N ASP A 437 20.15 36.60 -12.50
CA ASP A 437 19.12 36.06 -13.39
C ASP A 437 18.90 36.95 -14.63
N ALA A 438 18.08 36.51 -15.56
CA ALA A 438 17.72 37.28 -16.78
C ALA A 438 17.15 38.67 -16.48
N GLY A 439 16.68 38.93 -15.26
CA GLY A 439 16.23 40.25 -14.78
C GLY A 439 17.30 41.08 -14.09
N GLY A 440 18.56 40.64 -14.10
CA GLY A 440 19.68 41.32 -13.45
C GLY A 440 19.72 41.19 -11.92
N ARG A 441 18.94 40.27 -11.33
CA ARG A 441 18.82 40.10 -9.88
C ARG A 441 19.74 38.98 -9.40
N THR A 442 20.57 39.29 -8.42
CA THR A 442 21.55 38.35 -7.85
C THR A 442 20.92 37.43 -6.78
N PRO A 443 21.58 36.33 -6.38
CA PRO A 443 21.15 35.52 -5.23
C PRO A 443 20.96 36.36 -3.96
N LEU A 444 21.81 37.32 -3.67
CA LEU A 444 21.70 38.23 -2.52
C LEU A 444 20.42 39.09 -2.59
N TRP A 445 20.09 39.61 -3.79
CA TRP A 445 18.88 40.38 -3.99
C TRP A 445 17.62 39.57 -3.58
N TRP A 446 17.55 38.31 -4.02
CA TRP A 446 16.43 37.42 -3.71
C TRP A 446 16.37 36.99 -2.25
N ALA A 447 17.53 36.72 -1.62
CA ALA A 447 17.57 36.44 -0.18
C ALA A 447 17.06 37.64 0.64
N THR A 448 17.40 38.87 0.21
CA THR A 448 16.97 40.11 0.86
C THR A 448 15.46 40.34 0.70
N GLU A 449 14.95 40.19 -0.53
CA GLU A 449 13.51 40.35 -0.85
C GLU A 449 12.64 39.38 -0.04
N ASN A 450 13.11 38.13 0.18
CA ASN A 450 12.42 37.11 0.95
C ASN A 450 12.80 37.08 2.44
N SER A 451 13.61 38.05 2.91
CA SER A 451 14.04 38.19 4.32
C SER A 451 14.76 36.97 4.91
N HIS A 452 15.54 36.26 4.11
CA HIS A 452 16.33 35.08 4.53
C HIS A 452 17.66 35.52 5.20
N MET A 453 17.60 35.97 6.47
CA MET A 453 18.73 36.59 7.19
C MET A 453 19.98 35.72 7.24
N GLY A 454 19.86 34.41 7.45
CA GLY A 454 21.01 33.50 7.47
C GLY A 454 21.70 33.40 6.12
N VAL A 455 20.94 33.34 5.02
CA VAL A 455 21.46 33.34 3.66
C VAL A 455 22.13 34.68 3.33
N ILE A 456 21.53 35.81 3.71
CA ILE A 456 22.11 37.16 3.55
C ILE A 456 23.48 37.23 4.21
N ALA A 457 23.59 36.78 5.45
CA ALA A 457 24.85 36.75 6.18
C ALA A 457 25.94 35.90 5.48
N LEU A 458 25.54 34.75 4.92
CA LEU A 458 26.46 33.88 4.17
C LEU A 458 26.96 34.53 2.87
N LEU A 459 26.07 35.18 2.11
CA LEU A 459 26.40 35.81 0.82
C LEU A 459 27.19 37.12 0.99
N GLN A 460 27.11 37.79 2.15
CA GLN A 460 27.88 39.00 2.48
C GLN A 460 29.19 38.71 3.19
N ALA A 461 29.41 37.46 3.63
CA ALA A 461 30.64 37.08 4.28
C ALA A 461 31.81 37.21 3.27
N PRO A 462 32.97 37.78 3.67
CA PRO A 462 34.17 37.80 2.81
C PRO A 462 34.53 36.36 2.46
N PRO A 463 35.02 36.10 1.21
CA PRO A 463 35.47 34.77 0.79
C PRO A 463 36.48 34.24 1.81
N ALA A 464 36.27 33.00 2.26
CA ALA A 464 37.18 32.37 3.22
C ALA A 464 38.55 32.27 2.56
N THR A 465 39.46 33.14 3.00
CA THR A 465 40.87 33.06 2.56
C THR A 465 41.41 31.70 2.93
N HIS A 466 41.78 30.90 1.95
CA HIS A 466 42.40 29.59 2.14
C HIS A 466 43.56 29.77 3.16
N ARG A 467 43.40 29.23 4.35
CA ARG A 467 44.52 28.98 5.24
C ARG A 467 45.32 27.84 4.63
N THR A 468 46.33 28.20 3.85
CA THR A 468 47.44 27.29 3.54
C THR A 468 48.10 26.90 4.85
N THR A 469 47.92 25.66 5.25
CA THR A 469 48.86 24.95 6.14
C THR A 469 49.08 23.56 5.58
#